data_7796178283b34f4dd4bb11477875afd9
#
_entry.id   7796178283b34f4dd4bb11477875afd9
#
_cell.length_a   1.000
_cell.length_b   1.000
_cell.length_c   1.000
_cell.angle_alpha   90.00
_cell.angle_beta   90.00
_cell.angle_gamma   90.00
#
_symmetry.space_group_name_H-M   'P 1'
#
loop_
_entity.id
_entity.type
_entity.pdbx_description
1 polymer ?
#
loop_
_entity_poly.entity_id
_entity_poly.type
_entity_poly.pdbx_seq_one_letter_code
_entity_poly.pdbx_strand_id
1 'polypeptide(L)'
;MFEKVLIPTDLSEASVIMAERVGEVPGVREVVLVHAPGSAGLSPADEDALHRMRELVQRQGLPVEVVVAEGDGIDVPERILRTALEAGANLIAMGVRDPGILRNLFSGNVAATVLRDARVHVLIVPRSTGEGPALFSRLLVPTDLADPVPELRSLLKDAAGSESAVLLHVVESGRSETKQEAGDRLAALKDVLSAPGRELEPLVRAGEPAGTICAVADELGASLVAIPRIGRRDAAGAAPLGSVTSAVAGCVRQPVLVLAVPIHLAVETRELRSEEFALAEEIWTDYHQLKADPKTDRIFGVFAGDILVSVARCRRHPDGCEVDGVFTPVRFRGKGYARRAMDALVEACQHDTLYMHSVRNLVDFYAGYGFISIPESDLPPTIRARYAFALGEMEGANVQPMRRAAGWFRR
;
A
#
# COMPACT_ATOMS: atom_id res chain seq x y z
N MET A 1 -13.01 0.78 -1.86
CA MET A 1 -11.75 0.24 -2.43
C MET A 1 -10.65 1.30 -2.47
N PHE A 2 -10.87 2.48 -3.02
CA PHE A 2 -9.85 3.54 -3.18
C PHE A 2 -10.06 4.67 -2.16
N GLU A 3 -9.97 4.34 -0.85
CA GLU A 3 -10.32 5.31 0.20
C GLU A 3 -9.32 6.46 0.32
N LYS A 4 -8.03 6.19 0.12
CA LYS A 4 -6.97 7.20 0.17
C LYS A 4 -6.18 7.21 -1.13
N VAL A 5 -6.27 8.33 -1.85
CA VAL A 5 -5.66 8.50 -3.17
C VAL A 5 -4.47 9.44 -3.07
N LEU A 6 -3.30 9.00 -3.55
CA LEU A 6 -2.14 9.86 -3.71
C LEU A 6 -2.07 10.36 -5.15
N ILE A 7 -1.96 11.67 -5.34
CA ILE A 7 -1.79 12.32 -6.64
C ILE A 7 -0.40 12.95 -6.69
N PRO A 8 0.56 12.34 -7.40
CA PRO A 8 1.83 13.00 -7.69
C PRO A 8 1.60 14.13 -8.69
N THR A 9 2.24 15.26 -8.46
CA THR A 9 2.11 16.41 -9.35
C THR A 9 3.46 17.00 -9.73
N ASP A 10 3.62 17.23 -11.03
CA ASP A 10 4.66 18.07 -11.64
C ASP A 10 4.13 19.49 -11.94
N LEU A 11 2.96 19.81 -11.40
CA LEU A 11 2.23 21.07 -11.61
C LEU A 11 1.80 21.31 -13.07
N SER A 12 1.91 20.29 -13.92
CA SER A 12 1.44 20.35 -15.30
C SER A 12 -0.09 20.28 -15.39
N GLU A 13 -0.63 20.69 -16.53
CA GLU A 13 -2.05 20.59 -16.86
C GLU A 13 -2.60 19.17 -16.68
N ALA A 14 -1.81 18.14 -17.00
CA ALA A 14 -2.21 16.74 -16.81
C ALA A 14 -2.43 16.39 -15.35
N SER A 15 -1.56 16.88 -14.45
CA SER A 15 -1.72 16.68 -12.99
C SER A 15 -2.94 17.45 -12.46
N VAL A 16 -3.21 18.64 -12.99
CA VAL A 16 -4.40 19.44 -12.64
C VAL A 16 -5.68 18.70 -13.04
N ILE A 17 -5.77 18.17 -14.26
CA ILE A 17 -6.91 17.37 -14.74
C ILE A 17 -7.15 16.17 -13.80
N MET A 18 -6.09 15.49 -13.33
CA MET A 18 -6.26 14.40 -12.38
C MET A 18 -6.85 14.88 -11.04
N ALA A 19 -6.39 16.03 -10.55
CA ALA A 19 -6.93 16.62 -9.33
C ALA A 19 -8.40 17.05 -9.48
N GLU A 20 -8.78 17.57 -10.65
CA GLU A 20 -10.18 17.92 -10.97
C GLU A 20 -11.11 16.71 -11.02
N ARG A 21 -10.58 15.55 -11.39
CA ARG A 21 -11.36 14.32 -11.59
C ARG A 21 -11.25 13.30 -10.47
N VAL A 22 -10.52 13.60 -9.40
CA VAL A 22 -10.29 12.64 -8.31
C VAL A 22 -11.58 12.23 -7.60
N GLY A 23 -12.56 13.12 -7.51
CA GLY A 23 -13.89 12.82 -6.93
C GLY A 23 -14.69 11.76 -7.71
N GLU A 24 -14.31 11.47 -8.97
CA GLU A 24 -14.93 10.40 -9.74
C GLU A 24 -14.42 9.00 -9.33
N VAL A 25 -13.33 8.93 -8.53
CA VAL A 25 -12.75 7.65 -8.07
C VAL A 25 -13.68 7.01 -7.03
N PRO A 26 -14.16 5.78 -7.25
CA PRO A 26 -15.12 5.13 -6.38
C PRO A 26 -14.60 4.96 -4.94
N GLY A 27 -15.33 5.48 -3.97
CA GLY A 27 -15.03 5.30 -2.56
C GLY A 27 -13.90 6.17 -2.03
N VAL A 28 -13.40 7.17 -2.80
CA VAL A 28 -12.40 8.11 -2.33
C VAL A 28 -12.94 8.91 -1.13
N ARG A 29 -12.10 9.03 -0.10
CA ARG A 29 -12.41 9.77 1.15
C ARG A 29 -11.36 10.79 1.49
N GLU A 30 -10.13 10.59 1.04
CA GLU A 30 -8.98 11.42 1.38
C GLU A 30 -7.99 11.44 0.21
N VAL A 31 -7.38 12.60 0.00
CA VAL A 31 -6.40 12.82 -1.07
C VAL A 31 -5.08 13.31 -0.48
N VAL A 32 -3.97 12.79 -0.98
CA VAL A 32 -2.64 13.31 -0.72
C VAL A 32 -2.06 13.83 -2.02
N LEU A 33 -1.84 15.14 -2.11
CA LEU A 33 -1.09 15.76 -3.21
C LEU A 33 0.39 15.69 -2.86
N VAL A 34 1.20 15.06 -3.70
CA VAL A 34 2.65 15.02 -3.49
C VAL A 34 3.38 15.71 -4.61
N HIS A 35 4.19 16.71 -4.25
CA HIS A 35 5.12 17.38 -5.16
C HIS A 35 6.55 17.05 -4.76
N ALA A 36 7.36 16.64 -5.74
CA ALA A 36 8.78 16.37 -5.55
C ALA A 36 9.58 17.45 -6.27
N PRO A 37 9.98 18.53 -5.57
CA PRO A 37 10.72 19.62 -6.19
C PRO A 37 12.08 19.15 -6.68
N GLY A 38 12.63 19.83 -7.69
CA GLY A 38 14.00 19.66 -8.12
C GLY A 38 15.00 20.18 -7.08
N SER A 39 16.29 20.16 -7.42
CA SER A 39 17.39 20.63 -6.55
C SER A 39 17.31 22.10 -6.13
N ALA A 40 16.52 22.91 -6.82
CA ALA A 40 16.30 24.33 -6.49
C ALA A 40 15.29 24.54 -5.35
N GLY A 41 14.64 23.47 -4.87
CA GLY A 41 13.57 23.55 -3.87
C GLY A 41 12.23 24.05 -4.44
N LEU A 42 11.29 24.36 -3.55
CA LEU A 42 9.96 24.85 -3.90
C LEU A 42 10.01 26.36 -4.20
N SER A 43 9.50 26.79 -5.36
CA SER A 43 9.37 28.20 -5.69
C SER A 43 8.03 28.78 -5.23
N PRO A 44 7.90 30.10 -5.04
CA PRO A 44 6.58 30.73 -4.73
C PRO A 44 5.50 30.42 -5.79
N ALA A 45 5.88 30.27 -7.05
CA ALA A 45 4.94 29.89 -8.12
C ALA A 45 4.46 28.45 -7.97
N ASP A 46 5.32 27.54 -7.49
CA ASP A 46 4.94 26.15 -7.19
C ASP A 46 3.99 26.10 -5.97
N GLU A 47 4.26 26.89 -4.93
CA GLU A 47 3.37 27.01 -3.76
C GLU A 47 1.98 27.48 -4.18
N ASP A 48 1.88 28.52 -5.01
CA ASP A 48 0.62 29.02 -5.56
C ASP A 48 -0.10 27.95 -6.41
N ALA A 49 0.64 27.19 -7.20
CA ALA A 49 0.08 26.10 -8.01
C ALA A 49 -0.45 24.96 -7.15
N LEU A 50 0.30 24.54 -6.12
CA LEU A 50 -0.14 23.53 -5.16
C LEU A 50 -1.38 23.99 -4.39
N HIS A 51 -1.43 25.28 -4.01
CA HIS A 51 -2.59 25.85 -3.34
C HIS A 51 -3.85 25.77 -4.23
N ARG A 52 -3.74 26.14 -5.51
CA ARG A 52 -4.85 26.01 -6.47
C ARG A 52 -5.29 24.54 -6.64
N MET A 53 -4.37 23.61 -6.76
CA MET A 53 -4.71 22.19 -6.87
C MET A 53 -5.41 21.67 -5.60
N ARG A 54 -4.95 22.09 -4.42
CA ARG A 54 -5.61 21.80 -3.15
C ARG A 54 -7.06 22.28 -3.15
N GLU A 55 -7.31 23.51 -3.59
CA GLU A 55 -8.67 24.06 -3.67
C GLU A 55 -9.56 23.27 -4.63
N LEU A 56 -9.03 22.80 -5.79
CA LEU A 56 -9.76 21.96 -6.74
C LEU A 56 -10.25 20.68 -6.10
N VAL A 57 -9.41 20.02 -5.31
CA VAL A 57 -9.78 18.80 -4.57
C VAL A 57 -10.80 19.11 -3.48
N GLN A 58 -10.60 20.18 -2.71
CA GLN A 58 -11.50 20.59 -1.63
C GLN A 58 -12.90 20.95 -2.13
N ARG A 59 -13.03 21.57 -3.32
CA ARG A 59 -14.33 21.86 -3.96
C ARG A 59 -15.15 20.61 -4.26
N GLN A 60 -14.51 19.44 -4.36
CA GLN A 60 -15.17 18.15 -4.52
C GLN A 60 -15.59 17.53 -3.17
N GLY A 61 -15.40 18.25 -2.05
CA GLY A 61 -15.76 17.79 -0.70
C GLY A 61 -14.73 16.81 -0.09
N LEU A 62 -13.54 16.71 -0.65
CA LEU A 62 -12.51 15.76 -0.21
C LEU A 62 -11.46 16.46 0.67
N PRO A 63 -11.15 15.91 1.85
CA PRO A 63 -9.98 16.30 2.62
C PRO A 63 -8.70 16.06 1.80
N VAL A 64 -7.77 17.03 1.84
CA VAL A 64 -6.53 16.95 1.10
C VAL A 64 -5.34 17.38 1.94
N GLU A 65 -4.33 16.53 1.99
CA GLU A 65 -3.01 16.80 2.53
C GLU A 65 -2.06 17.15 1.38
N VAL A 66 -1.18 18.13 1.58
CA VAL A 66 -0.14 18.49 0.61
C VAL A 66 1.20 18.10 1.21
N VAL A 67 1.94 17.27 0.51
CA VAL A 67 3.26 16.80 0.89
C VAL A 67 4.29 17.30 -0.11
N VAL A 68 5.28 18.04 0.36
CA VAL A 68 6.47 18.38 -0.42
C VAL A 68 7.53 17.33 -0.10
N ALA A 69 7.74 16.41 -1.04
CA ALA A 69 8.67 15.32 -0.88
C ALA A 69 10.10 15.79 -1.21
N GLU A 70 10.76 16.41 -0.24
CA GLU A 70 12.18 16.73 -0.31
C GLU A 70 13.02 15.46 -0.20
N GLY A 71 14.20 15.45 -0.76
CA GLY A 71 15.10 14.30 -0.62
C GLY A 71 16.38 14.46 -1.40
N ASP A 72 17.50 14.45 -0.67
CA ASP A 72 18.82 14.46 -1.23
C ASP A 72 19.20 13.06 -1.74
N GLY A 73 19.44 12.94 -3.04
CA GLY A 73 19.93 11.72 -3.67
C GLY A 73 18.89 10.63 -3.99
N ILE A 74 17.60 10.85 -3.67
CA ILE A 74 16.52 9.93 -4.01
C ILE A 74 15.79 10.43 -5.25
N ASP A 75 15.54 9.55 -6.22
CA ASP A 75 14.85 9.94 -7.45
C ASP A 75 13.32 10.18 -7.22
N VAL A 76 12.70 10.90 -8.15
CA VAL A 76 11.29 11.31 -8.03
C VAL A 76 10.33 10.11 -7.92
N PRO A 77 10.45 9.03 -8.72
CA PRO A 77 9.59 7.86 -8.58
C PRO A 77 9.67 7.23 -7.20
N GLU A 78 10.87 7.08 -6.64
CA GLU A 78 11.06 6.47 -5.32
C GLU A 78 10.42 7.33 -4.22
N ARG A 79 10.56 8.67 -4.31
CA ARG A 79 9.87 9.60 -3.39
C ARG A 79 8.35 9.44 -3.43
N ILE A 80 7.77 9.33 -4.64
CA ILE A 80 6.33 9.10 -4.82
C ILE A 80 5.90 7.78 -4.17
N LEU A 81 6.62 6.69 -4.46
CA LEU A 81 6.31 5.35 -3.94
C LEU A 81 6.44 5.30 -2.41
N ARG A 82 7.47 5.93 -1.86
CA ARG A 82 7.67 6.04 -0.41
C ARG A 82 6.55 6.86 0.24
N THR A 83 6.21 8.02 -0.30
CA THR A 83 5.10 8.84 0.22
C THR A 83 3.76 8.09 0.15
N ALA A 84 3.50 7.33 -0.91
CA ALA A 84 2.29 6.52 -1.01
C ALA A 84 2.20 5.49 0.11
N LEU A 85 3.32 4.84 0.43
CA LEU A 85 3.40 3.90 1.53
C LEU A 85 3.23 4.57 2.89
N GLU A 86 3.95 5.66 3.13
CA GLU A 86 3.93 6.44 4.36
C GLU A 86 2.56 7.02 4.65
N ALA A 87 1.91 7.57 3.63
CA ALA A 87 0.55 8.06 3.73
C ALA A 87 -0.49 6.93 3.88
N GLY A 88 -0.15 5.68 3.61
CA GLY A 88 -1.10 4.56 3.57
C GLY A 88 -2.08 4.67 2.40
N ALA A 89 -1.68 5.31 1.29
CA ALA A 89 -2.49 5.40 0.09
C ALA A 89 -2.68 4.01 -0.52
N ASN A 90 -3.86 3.75 -1.04
CA ASN A 90 -4.18 2.48 -1.72
C ASN A 90 -4.36 2.63 -3.23
N LEU A 91 -4.31 3.88 -3.72
CA LEU A 91 -4.28 4.23 -5.13
C LEU A 91 -3.28 5.37 -5.36
N ILE A 92 -2.41 5.23 -6.38
CA ILE A 92 -1.65 6.34 -6.95
C ILE A 92 -2.35 6.75 -8.24
N ALA A 93 -2.82 8.00 -8.35
CA ALA A 93 -3.50 8.52 -9.52
C ALA A 93 -2.66 9.59 -10.21
N MET A 94 -2.24 9.33 -11.46
CA MET A 94 -1.28 10.17 -12.19
C MET A 94 -1.90 10.73 -13.45
N GLY A 95 -1.82 12.04 -13.63
CA GLY A 95 -2.04 12.68 -14.90
C GLY A 95 -0.81 12.52 -15.82
N VAL A 96 -1.01 12.17 -17.08
CA VAL A 96 0.06 12.08 -18.09
C VAL A 96 -0.26 12.92 -19.33
N ARG A 97 0.77 13.56 -19.91
CA ARG A 97 0.60 14.44 -21.06
C ARG A 97 0.18 13.68 -22.33
N ASP A 98 0.78 12.52 -22.54
CA ASP A 98 0.56 11.67 -23.72
C ASP A 98 0.53 10.20 -23.28
N PRO A 99 -0.50 9.42 -23.70
CA PRO A 99 -0.53 7.97 -23.44
C PRO A 99 0.69 7.24 -24.05
N GLY A 100 1.24 7.74 -25.15
CA GLY A 100 2.46 7.22 -25.78
C GLY A 100 3.72 7.28 -24.90
N ILE A 101 3.71 8.07 -23.86
CA ILE A 101 4.80 8.14 -22.85
C ILE A 101 5.06 6.78 -22.19
N LEU A 102 4.05 5.95 -22.03
CA LEU A 102 4.18 4.62 -21.43
C LEU A 102 4.70 3.55 -22.41
N ARG A 103 4.85 3.85 -23.71
CA ARG A 103 5.40 2.90 -24.71
C ARG A 103 6.81 2.43 -24.39
N ASN A 104 7.57 3.25 -23.68
CA ASN A 104 8.92 2.91 -23.24
C ASN A 104 8.97 2.83 -21.70
N LEU A 105 8.39 1.79 -21.11
CA LEU A 105 8.46 1.54 -19.67
C LEU A 105 9.90 1.48 -19.11
N PHE A 106 10.89 1.43 -19.98
CA PHE A 106 12.32 1.41 -19.63
C PHE A 106 13.05 2.75 -19.81
N SER A 107 12.35 3.82 -20.24
CA SER A 107 12.98 5.09 -20.62
C SER A 107 13.14 6.12 -19.50
N GLY A 108 13.10 5.71 -18.22
CA GLY A 108 13.33 6.62 -17.06
C GLY A 108 12.19 7.63 -16.79
N ASN A 109 11.02 7.42 -17.40
CA ASN A 109 9.84 8.25 -17.15
C ASN A 109 9.24 7.93 -15.76
N VAL A 110 8.95 8.97 -14.99
CA VAL A 110 8.37 8.86 -13.63
C VAL A 110 7.11 7.98 -13.61
N ALA A 111 6.15 8.22 -14.52
CA ALA A 111 4.91 7.45 -14.56
C ALA A 111 5.14 5.97 -14.87
N ALA A 112 6.05 5.67 -15.80
CA ALA A 112 6.40 4.30 -16.15
C ALA A 112 7.10 3.57 -15.00
N THR A 113 7.99 4.24 -14.28
CA THR A 113 8.69 3.68 -13.11
C THR A 113 7.71 3.45 -11.97
N VAL A 114 6.84 4.43 -11.66
CA VAL A 114 5.80 4.28 -10.65
C VAL A 114 4.84 3.14 -11.03
N LEU A 115 4.40 3.05 -12.29
CA LEU A 115 3.53 1.97 -12.74
C LEU A 115 4.19 0.60 -12.57
N ARG A 116 5.48 0.48 -12.87
CA ARG A 116 6.23 -0.76 -12.73
C ARG A 116 6.43 -1.17 -11.27
N ASP A 117 6.77 -0.22 -10.40
CA ASP A 117 7.29 -0.51 -9.06
C ASP A 117 6.25 -0.30 -7.94
N ALA A 118 5.10 0.34 -8.24
CA ALA A 118 4.04 0.55 -7.25
C ALA A 118 3.49 -0.77 -6.70
N ARG A 119 3.29 -0.81 -5.40
CA ARG A 119 2.68 -1.94 -4.68
C ARG A 119 1.18 -1.74 -4.40
N VAL A 120 0.66 -0.60 -4.82
CA VAL A 120 -0.75 -0.22 -4.72
C VAL A 120 -1.35 -0.09 -6.11
N HIS A 121 -2.66 0.09 -6.20
CA HIS A 121 -3.32 0.35 -7.49
C HIS A 121 -2.75 1.61 -8.14
N VAL A 122 -2.69 1.63 -9.47
CA VAL A 122 -2.22 2.80 -10.23
C VAL A 122 -3.26 3.17 -11.28
N LEU A 123 -3.74 4.41 -11.23
CA LEU A 123 -4.61 5.01 -12.23
C LEU A 123 -3.79 6.01 -13.05
N ILE A 124 -3.76 5.81 -14.35
CA ILE A 124 -3.14 6.73 -15.30
C ILE A 124 -4.23 7.43 -16.08
N VAL A 125 -4.23 8.76 -16.07
CA VAL A 125 -5.24 9.59 -16.74
C VAL A 125 -4.54 10.47 -17.79
N PRO A 126 -4.74 10.20 -19.08
CA PRO A 126 -4.22 11.07 -20.14
C PRO A 126 -4.86 12.46 -20.11
N ARG A 127 -4.06 13.50 -20.41
CA ARG A 127 -4.54 14.88 -20.51
C ARG A 127 -5.73 15.03 -21.49
N SER A 128 -5.70 14.27 -22.59
CA SER A 128 -6.75 14.28 -23.62
C SER A 128 -8.14 13.87 -23.10
N THR A 129 -8.24 13.35 -21.88
CA THR A 129 -9.50 12.90 -21.28
C THR A 129 -10.17 13.95 -20.36
N GLY A 130 -9.60 15.15 -20.27
CA GLY A 130 -10.12 16.22 -19.38
C GLY A 130 -11.58 16.58 -19.62
N GLU A 131 -12.03 16.61 -20.86
CA GLU A 131 -13.42 16.88 -21.26
C GLU A 131 -14.20 15.59 -21.62
N GLY A 132 -13.65 14.42 -21.26
CA GLY A 132 -14.25 13.12 -21.56
C GLY A 132 -15.39 12.72 -20.63
N PRO A 133 -16.00 11.54 -20.85
CA PRO A 133 -17.02 10.98 -19.96
C PRO A 133 -16.42 10.72 -18.58
N ALA A 134 -17.29 10.51 -17.57
CA ALA A 134 -16.83 10.16 -16.22
C ALA A 134 -15.94 8.92 -16.26
N LEU A 135 -14.83 8.93 -15.49
CA LEU A 135 -13.76 7.92 -15.56
C LEU A 135 -14.26 6.47 -15.42
N PHE A 136 -15.28 6.26 -14.61
CA PHE A 136 -15.80 4.93 -14.32
C PHE A 136 -17.17 4.66 -14.98
N SER A 137 -17.60 5.46 -15.99
CA SER A 137 -18.92 5.31 -16.60
C SER A 137 -19.01 4.08 -17.53
N ARG A 138 -17.96 3.78 -18.28
CA ARG A 138 -17.92 2.64 -19.21
C ARG A 138 -16.59 1.89 -19.08
N LEU A 139 -16.64 0.75 -18.37
CA LEU A 139 -15.44 -0.02 -18.04
C LEU A 139 -15.17 -1.09 -19.11
N LEU A 140 -13.91 -1.20 -19.55
CA LEU A 140 -13.40 -2.38 -20.22
C LEU A 140 -12.49 -3.15 -19.27
N VAL A 141 -12.80 -4.42 -19.06
CA VAL A 141 -12.09 -5.30 -18.13
C VAL A 141 -11.50 -6.49 -18.87
N PRO A 142 -10.26 -6.40 -19.35
CA PRO A 142 -9.56 -7.53 -19.94
C PRO A 142 -9.27 -8.61 -18.89
N THR A 143 -9.47 -9.89 -19.25
CA THR A 143 -9.19 -11.05 -18.38
C THR A 143 -8.55 -12.18 -19.16
N ASP A 144 -7.64 -12.90 -18.51
CA ASP A 144 -7.05 -14.14 -18.99
C ASP A 144 -7.80 -15.39 -18.46
N LEU A 145 -9.00 -15.19 -17.93
CA LEU A 145 -9.84 -16.23 -17.31
C LEU A 145 -9.18 -16.95 -16.11
N ALA A 146 -8.19 -16.33 -15.50
CA ALA A 146 -7.70 -16.73 -14.18
C ALA A 146 -8.77 -16.46 -13.11
N ASP A 147 -8.54 -16.99 -11.90
CA ASP A 147 -9.42 -16.71 -10.77
C ASP A 147 -9.59 -15.19 -10.60
N PRO A 148 -10.82 -14.73 -10.37
CA PRO A 148 -11.09 -13.31 -10.28
C PRO A 148 -10.32 -12.71 -9.13
N VAL A 149 -9.50 -11.71 -9.46
CA VAL A 149 -8.78 -10.94 -8.47
C VAL A 149 -9.81 -10.29 -7.54
N PRO A 150 -9.73 -10.45 -6.21
CA PRO A 150 -10.68 -9.86 -5.27
C PRO A 150 -10.92 -8.37 -5.51
N GLU A 151 -9.89 -7.67 -5.98
CA GLU A 151 -9.93 -6.26 -6.33
C GLU A 151 -10.85 -5.96 -7.50
N LEU A 152 -10.90 -6.85 -8.51
CA LEU A 152 -11.80 -6.69 -9.63
C LEU A 152 -13.26 -6.78 -9.18
N ARG A 153 -13.57 -7.72 -8.28
CA ARG A 153 -14.90 -7.82 -7.67
C ARG A 153 -15.25 -6.57 -6.87
N SER A 154 -14.31 -6.06 -6.06
CA SER A 154 -14.48 -4.81 -5.31
C SER A 154 -14.69 -3.62 -6.23
N LEU A 155 -13.89 -3.49 -7.29
CA LEU A 155 -14.05 -2.45 -8.30
C LEU A 155 -15.46 -2.46 -8.92
N LEU A 156 -15.88 -3.63 -9.38
CA LEU A 156 -17.19 -3.79 -10.02
C LEU A 156 -18.35 -3.52 -9.05
N LYS A 157 -18.18 -3.79 -7.76
CA LYS A 157 -19.16 -3.48 -6.72
C LYS A 157 -19.17 -1.97 -6.37
N ASP A 158 -18.01 -1.38 -6.17
CA ASP A 158 -17.87 -0.01 -5.63
C ASP A 158 -18.11 1.05 -6.71
N ALA A 159 -17.82 0.76 -7.98
CA ALA A 159 -18.14 1.63 -9.10
C ALA A 159 -19.66 1.58 -9.46
N ALA A 160 -20.54 1.56 -8.47
CA ALA A 160 -21.99 1.40 -8.62
C ALA A 160 -22.70 2.49 -9.47
N GLY A 161 -21.99 3.54 -9.90
CA GLY A 161 -22.50 4.58 -10.83
C GLY A 161 -22.10 4.36 -12.28
N SER A 162 -21.43 3.26 -12.67
CA SER A 162 -21.05 3.02 -14.06
C SER A 162 -22.24 2.50 -14.85
N GLU A 163 -22.40 3.04 -16.05
CA GLU A 163 -23.49 2.68 -16.99
C GLU A 163 -23.33 1.26 -17.50
N SER A 164 -22.08 0.83 -17.79
CA SER A 164 -21.80 -0.50 -18.35
C SER A 164 -20.39 -0.97 -18.03
N ALA A 165 -20.20 -2.29 -17.99
CA ALA A 165 -18.88 -2.90 -17.93
C ALA A 165 -18.80 -4.08 -18.91
N VAL A 166 -17.73 -4.15 -19.69
CA VAL A 166 -17.45 -5.24 -20.64
C VAL A 166 -16.30 -6.07 -20.12
N LEU A 167 -16.54 -7.37 -19.95
CA LEU A 167 -15.53 -8.35 -19.59
C LEU A 167 -14.98 -8.96 -20.87
N LEU A 168 -13.73 -8.61 -21.24
CA LEU A 168 -13.10 -9.03 -22.49
C LEU A 168 -12.11 -10.16 -22.28
N HIS A 169 -12.29 -11.26 -23.03
CA HIS A 169 -11.24 -12.27 -23.21
C HIS A 169 -10.73 -12.29 -24.66
N VAL A 170 -9.40 -12.37 -24.82
CA VAL A 170 -8.75 -12.46 -26.12
C VAL A 170 -8.15 -13.85 -26.31
N VAL A 171 -8.70 -14.60 -27.26
CA VAL A 171 -8.15 -15.90 -27.69
C VAL A 171 -6.99 -15.66 -28.64
N GLU A 172 -5.80 -16.09 -28.25
CA GLU A 172 -4.59 -15.94 -29.07
C GLU A 172 -4.60 -16.92 -30.25
N SER A 173 -4.20 -16.43 -31.40
CA SER A 173 -4.01 -17.28 -32.58
C SER A 173 -2.97 -18.36 -32.34
N GLY A 174 -3.30 -19.62 -32.70
CA GLY A 174 -2.39 -20.77 -32.54
C GLY A 174 -2.54 -21.50 -31.20
N ARG A 175 -3.48 -21.09 -30.33
CA ARG A 175 -3.86 -21.89 -29.15
C ARG A 175 -4.97 -22.89 -29.46
N SER A 176 -5.04 -23.94 -28.63
CA SER A 176 -6.08 -24.98 -28.72
C SER A 176 -7.44 -24.52 -28.21
N GLU A 177 -7.53 -23.38 -27.51
CA GLU A 177 -8.78 -22.84 -26.97
C GLU A 177 -9.69 -22.29 -28.11
N THR A 178 -10.90 -22.80 -28.18
CA THR A 178 -11.91 -22.32 -29.11
C THR A 178 -12.64 -21.08 -28.57
N LYS A 179 -13.22 -20.27 -29.46
CA LYS A 179 -14.06 -19.14 -29.02
C LYS A 179 -15.26 -19.58 -28.16
N GLN A 180 -15.79 -20.78 -28.42
CA GLN A 180 -16.92 -21.32 -27.65
C GLN A 180 -16.48 -21.64 -26.21
N GLU A 181 -15.37 -22.38 -26.03
CA GLU A 181 -14.83 -22.70 -24.71
C GLU A 181 -14.47 -21.44 -23.92
N ALA A 182 -13.86 -20.46 -24.59
CA ALA A 182 -13.56 -19.15 -24.00
C ALA A 182 -14.84 -18.42 -23.57
N GLY A 183 -15.89 -18.48 -24.39
CA GLY A 183 -17.21 -17.91 -24.10
C GLY A 183 -17.87 -18.51 -22.88
N ASP A 184 -17.87 -19.85 -22.77
CA ASP A 184 -18.47 -20.56 -21.65
C ASP A 184 -17.74 -20.24 -20.31
N ARG A 185 -16.40 -20.17 -20.36
CA ARG A 185 -15.58 -19.77 -19.20
C ARG A 185 -15.79 -18.31 -18.81
N LEU A 186 -15.92 -17.43 -19.81
CA LEU A 186 -16.15 -16.01 -19.57
C LEU A 186 -17.54 -15.77 -18.96
N ALA A 187 -18.54 -16.53 -19.39
CA ALA A 187 -19.89 -16.51 -18.81
C ALA A 187 -19.88 -16.96 -17.34
N ALA A 188 -19.18 -18.05 -17.02
CA ALA A 188 -19.01 -18.49 -15.64
C ALA A 188 -18.30 -17.43 -14.77
N LEU A 189 -17.27 -16.77 -15.31
CA LEU A 189 -16.60 -15.69 -14.60
C LEU A 189 -17.51 -14.47 -14.39
N LYS A 190 -18.33 -14.12 -15.39
CA LYS A 190 -19.36 -13.09 -15.29
C LYS A 190 -20.28 -13.37 -14.09
N ASP A 191 -20.79 -14.60 -13.94
CA ASP A 191 -21.69 -14.96 -12.85
C ASP A 191 -21.05 -14.76 -11.48
N VAL A 192 -19.76 -15.08 -11.36
CA VAL A 192 -18.97 -14.85 -10.13
C VAL A 192 -18.75 -13.37 -9.83
N LEU A 193 -18.60 -12.54 -10.85
CA LEU A 193 -18.31 -11.11 -10.74
C LEU A 193 -19.56 -10.24 -10.70
N SER A 194 -20.71 -10.76 -11.08
CA SER A 194 -21.98 -10.01 -11.13
C SER A 194 -22.35 -9.43 -9.78
N ALA A 195 -22.77 -8.18 -9.80
CA ALA A 195 -23.28 -7.45 -8.64
C ALA A 195 -24.67 -6.87 -8.96
N PRO A 196 -25.56 -6.74 -7.98
CA PRO A 196 -26.87 -6.13 -8.21
C PRO A 196 -26.76 -4.73 -8.80
N GLY A 197 -27.53 -4.46 -9.84
CA GLY A 197 -27.62 -3.14 -10.46
C GLY A 197 -26.55 -2.82 -11.52
N ARG A 198 -25.72 -3.83 -11.92
CA ARG A 198 -24.76 -3.65 -13.00
C ARG A 198 -24.89 -4.71 -14.06
N GLU A 199 -24.98 -4.27 -15.30
CA GLU A 199 -24.87 -5.15 -16.46
C GLU A 199 -23.38 -5.36 -16.79
N LEU A 200 -22.95 -6.63 -16.77
CA LEU A 200 -21.61 -7.06 -17.15
C LEU A 200 -21.71 -7.87 -18.43
N GLU A 201 -21.20 -7.32 -19.54
CA GLU A 201 -21.29 -7.95 -20.85
C GLU A 201 -20.03 -8.79 -21.13
N PRO A 202 -20.16 -10.09 -21.42
CA PRO A 202 -19.02 -10.92 -21.79
C PRO A 202 -18.73 -10.76 -23.29
N LEU A 203 -17.47 -10.51 -23.64
CA LEU A 203 -16.99 -10.32 -25.01
C LEU A 203 -15.76 -11.18 -25.27
N VAL A 204 -15.81 -12.01 -26.32
CA VAL A 204 -14.65 -12.78 -26.80
C VAL A 204 -14.17 -12.24 -28.13
N ARG A 205 -12.88 -11.96 -28.22
CA ARG A 205 -12.20 -11.58 -29.48
C ARG A 205 -11.04 -12.54 -29.74
N ALA A 206 -10.60 -12.62 -31.00
CA ALA A 206 -9.39 -13.37 -31.36
C ALA A 206 -8.33 -12.39 -31.86
N GLY A 207 -7.07 -12.62 -31.49
CA GLY A 207 -5.97 -11.77 -31.93
C GLY A 207 -4.77 -11.76 -30.99
N GLU A 208 -3.88 -10.80 -31.20
CA GLU A 208 -2.82 -10.47 -30.24
C GLU A 208 -3.44 -9.69 -29.08
N PRO A 209 -3.18 -10.10 -27.81
CA PRO A 209 -3.92 -9.56 -26.67
C PRO A 209 -3.89 -8.05 -26.52
N ALA A 210 -2.72 -7.42 -26.52
CA ALA A 210 -2.63 -6.00 -26.23
C ALA A 210 -3.25 -5.13 -27.33
N GLY A 211 -2.94 -5.42 -28.59
CA GLY A 211 -3.50 -4.71 -29.74
C GLY A 211 -5.02 -4.87 -29.83
N THR A 212 -5.54 -6.08 -29.53
CA THR A 212 -6.98 -6.35 -29.50
C THR A 212 -7.67 -5.58 -28.39
N ILE A 213 -7.10 -5.54 -27.16
CA ILE A 213 -7.64 -4.79 -26.03
C ILE A 213 -7.71 -3.29 -26.38
N CYS A 214 -6.63 -2.72 -26.96
CA CYS A 214 -6.61 -1.30 -27.36
C CYS A 214 -7.65 -1.00 -28.46
N ALA A 215 -7.81 -1.87 -29.47
CA ALA A 215 -8.81 -1.71 -30.51
C ALA A 215 -10.25 -1.78 -29.94
N VAL A 216 -10.52 -2.70 -29.05
CA VAL A 216 -11.84 -2.84 -28.40
C VAL A 216 -12.14 -1.66 -27.48
N ALA A 217 -11.12 -1.12 -26.78
CA ALA A 217 -11.28 0.07 -25.97
C ALA A 217 -11.73 1.28 -26.80
N ASP A 218 -11.13 1.46 -28.00
CA ASP A 218 -11.54 2.48 -28.96
C ASP A 218 -12.92 2.21 -29.58
N GLU A 219 -13.19 0.95 -29.99
CA GLU A 219 -14.47 0.50 -30.58
C GLU A 219 -15.66 0.78 -29.65
N LEU A 220 -15.50 0.46 -28.39
CA LEU A 220 -16.56 0.61 -27.39
C LEU A 220 -16.64 2.04 -26.81
N GLY A 221 -15.67 2.90 -27.09
CA GLY A 221 -15.54 4.19 -26.44
C GLY A 221 -15.43 4.04 -24.91
N ALA A 222 -14.60 3.10 -24.46
CA ALA A 222 -14.39 2.86 -23.04
C ALA A 222 -13.89 4.13 -22.32
N SER A 223 -14.44 4.43 -21.16
CA SER A 223 -13.95 5.55 -20.33
C SER A 223 -12.75 5.16 -19.48
N LEU A 224 -12.59 3.85 -19.23
CA LEU A 224 -11.49 3.29 -18.43
C LEU A 224 -11.22 1.84 -18.84
N VAL A 225 -9.95 1.48 -18.95
CA VAL A 225 -9.49 0.09 -19.03
C VAL A 225 -8.97 -0.33 -17.67
N ALA A 226 -9.63 -1.29 -17.02
CA ALA A 226 -9.22 -1.85 -15.75
C ALA A 226 -8.56 -3.22 -15.94
N ILE A 227 -7.27 -3.32 -15.70
CA ILE A 227 -6.48 -4.51 -15.98
C ILE A 227 -5.67 -4.96 -14.74
N PRO A 228 -5.62 -6.29 -14.43
CA PRO A 228 -4.75 -6.80 -13.40
C PRO A 228 -3.27 -6.50 -13.70
N ARG A 229 -2.48 -6.26 -12.65
CA ARG A 229 -1.03 -6.00 -12.78
C ARG A 229 -0.29 -7.16 -13.42
N ILE A 230 -0.64 -8.39 -13.03
CA ILE A 230 0.03 -9.63 -13.46
C ILE A 230 -1.04 -10.60 -13.93
N GLY A 231 -0.85 -11.18 -15.10
CA GLY A 231 -1.67 -12.27 -15.59
C GLY A 231 -1.17 -13.63 -15.08
N ARG A 232 -1.96 -14.68 -15.35
CA ARG A 232 -1.69 -16.06 -14.92
C ARG A 232 -0.30 -16.57 -15.33
N ARG A 233 0.22 -16.13 -16.48
CA ARG A 233 1.52 -16.58 -17.01
C ARG A 233 2.70 -15.95 -16.29
N ASP A 234 2.53 -14.74 -15.85
CA ASP A 234 3.59 -13.95 -15.23
C ASP A 234 3.65 -14.18 -13.71
N ALA A 235 2.63 -14.82 -13.13
CA ALA A 235 2.55 -15.11 -11.69
C ALA A 235 3.67 -16.05 -11.17
N ALA A 236 4.29 -16.83 -12.06
CA ALA A 236 5.41 -17.72 -11.74
C ALA A 236 6.78 -17.05 -11.88
N GLY A 237 6.84 -15.82 -12.38
CA GLY A 237 8.08 -15.07 -12.64
C GLY A 237 8.17 -13.80 -11.80
N ALA A 238 9.39 -13.34 -11.58
CA ALA A 238 9.68 -12.11 -10.82
C ALA A 238 9.38 -10.81 -11.57
N ALA A 239 8.50 -10.81 -12.59
CA ALA A 239 8.18 -9.61 -13.35
C ALA A 239 7.29 -8.67 -12.52
N PRO A 240 7.70 -7.42 -12.29
CA PRO A 240 6.94 -6.46 -11.48
C PRO A 240 5.64 -6.01 -12.19
N LEU A 241 5.52 -6.19 -13.49
CA LEU A 241 4.36 -5.88 -14.33
C LEU A 241 4.22 -6.91 -15.44
N GLY A 242 3.00 -7.43 -15.67
CA GLY A 242 2.71 -8.41 -16.71
C GLY A 242 2.96 -7.86 -18.11
N SER A 243 3.35 -8.73 -19.03
CA SER A 243 3.68 -8.36 -20.41
C SER A 243 2.51 -7.72 -21.17
N VAL A 244 1.29 -8.27 -21.03
CA VAL A 244 0.07 -7.71 -21.64
C VAL A 244 -0.29 -6.38 -20.99
N THR A 245 -0.24 -6.27 -19.66
CA THR A 245 -0.54 -5.04 -18.93
C THR A 245 0.41 -3.92 -19.32
N SER A 246 1.70 -4.24 -19.44
CA SER A 246 2.73 -3.31 -19.91
C SER A 246 2.44 -2.81 -21.32
N ALA A 247 2.10 -3.72 -22.24
CA ALA A 247 1.81 -3.38 -23.63
C ALA A 247 0.50 -2.57 -23.76
N VAL A 248 -0.55 -2.92 -23.01
CA VAL A 248 -1.83 -2.18 -22.98
C VAL A 248 -1.61 -0.76 -22.47
N ALA A 249 -0.89 -0.60 -21.33
CA ALA A 249 -0.57 0.73 -20.82
C ALA A 249 0.19 1.61 -21.84
N GLY A 250 0.96 0.98 -22.72
CA GLY A 250 1.71 1.68 -23.80
C GLY A 250 0.93 1.99 -25.06
N CYS A 251 -0.23 1.34 -25.33
CA CYS A 251 -0.98 1.52 -26.58
C CYS A 251 -2.37 2.14 -26.40
N VAL A 252 -3.00 1.98 -25.25
CA VAL A 252 -4.36 2.49 -25.00
C VAL A 252 -4.37 4.01 -24.86
N ARG A 253 -5.44 4.65 -25.36
CA ARG A 253 -5.62 6.11 -25.28
C ARG A 253 -6.49 6.53 -24.11
N GLN A 254 -7.27 5.60 -23.60
CA GLN A 254 -8.16 5.77 -22.45
C GLN A 254 -7.38 5.78 -21.14
N PRO A 255 -7.95 6.30 -20.07
CA PRO A 255 -7.48 6.05 -18.72
C PRO A 255 -7.27 4.56 -18.44
N VAL A 256 -6.20 4.22 -17.72
CA VAL A 256 -5.86 2.84 -17.36
C VAL A 256 -5.77 2.71 -15.85
N LEU A 257 -6.55 1.81 -15.30
CA LEU A 257 -6.43 1.37 -13.91
C LEU A 257 -5.72 0.02 -13.85
N VAL A 258 -4.49 0.02 -13.37
CA VAL A 258 -3.75 -1.21 -13.09
C VAL A 258 -4.07 -1.64 -11.67
N LEU A 259 -4.79 -2.73 -11.57
CA LEU A 259 -5.15 -3.33 -10.29
C LEU A 259 -3.93 -4.05 -9.72
N ALA A 260 -3.41 -3.57 -8.61
CA ALA A 260 -2.43 -4.31 -7.88
C ALA A 260 -3.06 -5.64 -7.48
N VAL A 261 -2.40 -6.73 -7.81
CA VAL A 261 -2.67 -7.97 -7.05
C VAL A 261 -2.36 -7.59 -5.61
N PRO A 262 -3.19 -7.96 -4.61
CA PRO A 262 -2.72 -7.91 -3.27
C PRO A 262 -1.46 -8.75 -3.26
N ILE A 263 -0.35 -8.10 -3.27
CA ILE A 263 0.79 -8.74 -2.66
C ILE A 263 0.27 -8.87 -1.24
N HIS A 264 -0.15 -10.07 -0.84
CA HIS A 264 0.04 -10.47 0.52
C HIS A 264 1.53 -10.23 0.69
N LEU A 265 1.88 -9.01 1.15
CA LEU A 265 3.23 -8.72 1.58
C LEU A 265 3.45 -9.84 2.57
N ALA A 266 4.25 -10.83 2.19
CA ALA A 266 4.51 -11.94 3.05
C ALA A 266 4.92 -11.30 4.36
N VAL A 267 4.00 -11.35 5.34
CA VAL A 267 4.28 -10.70 6.62
C VAL A 267 5.17 -11.69 7.34
N GLU A 268 6.45 -11.45 7.18
CA GLU A 268 7.49 -12.20 7.86
C GLU A 268 7.71 -11.60 9.24
N THR A 269 7.81 -12.47 10.24
CA THR A 269 8.18 -12.07 11.59
C THR A 269 9.43 -12.84 11.97
N ARG A 270 10.49 -12.14 12.31
CA ARG A 270 11.77 -12.74 12.65
C ARG A 270 12.59 -11.88 13.60
N GLU A 271 13.59 -12.49 14.21
CA GLU A 271 14.62 -11.75 14.95
C GLU A 271 15.53 -11.00 13.96
N LEU A 272 15.83 -9.74 14.26
CA LEU A 272 16.75 -8.91 13.48
C LEU A 272 18.20 -9.32 13.74
N ARG A 273 19.00 -9.34 12.70
CA ARG A 273 20.45 -9.45 12.84
C ARG A 273 21.04 -8.11 13.30
N SER A 274 22.20 -8.14 13.89
CA SER A 274 22.84 -6.91 14.43
C SER A 274 23.04 -5.83 13.38
N GLU A 275 23.29 -6.22 12.13
CA GLU A 275 23.44 -5.28 11.00
C GLU A 275 22.14 -4.57 10.63
N GLU A 276 21.00 -5.15 11.03
CA GLU A 276 19.66 -4.61 10.75
C GLU A 276 19.11 -3.74 11.89
N PHE A 277 19.85 -3.57 12.99
CA PHE A 277 19.40 -2.80 14.15
C PHE A 277 19.14 -1.32 13.80
N ALA A 278 19.84 -0.78 12.80
CA ALA A 278 19.57 0.56 12.29
C ALA A 278 18.11 0.74 11.80
N LEU A 279 17.49 -0.30 11.24
CA LEU A 279 16.09 -0.26 10.81
C LEU A 279 15.13 -0.12 12.01
N ALA A 280 15.44 -0.77 13.14
CA ALA A 280 14.66 -0.62 14.36
C ALA A 280 14.83 0.77 14.98
N GLU A 281 16.06 1.31 14.95
CA GLU A 281 16.35 2.66 15.43
C GLU A 281 15.62 3.72 14.60
N GLU A 282 15.49 3.53 13.28
CA GLU A 282 14.69 4.40 12.41
C GLU A 282 13.22 4.40 12.83
N ILE A 283 12.62 3.22 13.09
CA ILE A 283 11.26 3.10 13.62
C ILE A 283 11.11 3.80 14.97
N TRP A 284 12.12 3.72 15.85
CA TRP A 284 12.10 4.34 17.17
C TRP A 284 12.44 5.85 17.16
N THR A 285 12.73 6.43 16.00
CA THR A 285 12.89 7.89 15.89
C THR A 285 11.64 8.61 16.36
N ASP A 286 10.45 8.05 16.03
CA ASP A 286 9.14 8.55 16.47
C ASP A 286 8.74 8.05 17.89
N TYR A 287 9.63 7.29 18.55
CA TYR A 287 9.37 6.68 19.86
C TYR A 287 10.61 6.74 20.75
N HIS A 288 10.76 7.83 21.50
CA HIS A 288 11.84 8.04 22.48
C HIS A 288 13.28 7.89 21.95
N GLN A 289 13.48 7.91 20.62
CA GLN A 289 14.80 7.82 19.95
C GLN A 289 15.69 6.70 20.54
N LEU A 290 15.10 5.52 20.77
CA LEU A 290 15.79 4.39 21.38
C LEU A 290 16.98 3.95 20.51
N LYS A 291 18.06 3.52 21.19
CA LYS A 291 19.24 2.93 20.58
C LYS A 291 19.34 1.44 20.91
N ALA A 292 19.79 0.66 19.92
CA ALA A 292 20.00 -0.76 20.07
C ALA A 292 21.45 -1.08 20.45
N ASP A 293 21.64 -2.09 21.30
CA ASP A 293 22.96 -2.62 21.66
C ASP A 293 23.03 -4.10 21.25
N PRO A 294 23.88 -4.47 20.28
CA PRO A 294 24.02 -5.85 19.82
C PRO A 294 24.46 -6.85 20.90
N LYS A 295 25.00 -6.37 22.02
CA LYS A 295 25.46 -7.23 23.12
C LYS A 295 24.35 -7.63 24.07
N THR A 296 23.30 -6.81 24.19
CA THR A 296 22.25 -6.97 25.18
C THR A 296 20.86 -7.13 24.58
N ASP A 297 20.64 -6.66 23.34
CA ASP A 297 19.33 -6.57 22.77
C ASP A 297 19.04 -7.70 21.77
N ARG A 298 17.86 -8.28 21.89
CA ARG A 298 17.22 -9.10 20.88
C ARG A 298 16.01 -8.34 20.34
N ILE A 299 15.96 -8.11 19.06
CA ILE A 299 14.92 -7.29 18.44
C ILE A 299 14.13 -8.16 17.47
N PHE A 300 12.82 -8.20 17.62
CA PHE A 300 11.90 -8.94 16.78
C PHE A 300 11.16 -7.99 15.88
N GLY A 301 11.37 -8.13 14.59
CA GLY A 301 10.80 -7.30 13.55
C GLY A 301 9.68 -7.99 12.79
N VAL A 302 8.65 -7.24 12.45
CA VAL A 302 7.62 -7.65 11.49
C VAL A 302 7.88 -6.90 10.19
N PHE A 303 8.11 -7.64 9.13
CA PHE A 303 8.33 -7.13 7.79
C PHE A 303 7.07 -7.32 6.95
N ALA A 304 6.65 -6.28 6.27
CA ALA A 304 5.67 -6.35 5.21
C ALA A 304 6.41 -6.20 3.87
N GLY A 305 6.73 -7.32 3.22
CA GLY A 305 7.77 -7.38 2.18
C GLY A 305 9.13 -7.01 2.77
N ASP A 306 9.84 -6.05 2.18
CA ASP A 306 11.15 -5.58 2.65
C ASP A 306 11.08 -4.47 3.70
N ILE A 307 9.88 -4.04 4.09
CA ILE A 307 9.68 -2.90 4.97
C ILE A 307 9.44 -3.39 6.40
N LEU A 308 10.25 -2.94 7.33
CA LEU A 308 10.04 -3.14 8.76
C LEU A 308 8.87 -2.27 9.22
N VAL A 309 7.78 -2.90 9.71
CA VAL A 309 6.52 -2.21 10.06
C VAL A 309 6.17 -2.25 11.55
N SER A 310 6.85 -3.10 12.32
CA SER A 310 6.68 -3.17 13.77
C SER A 310 7.89 -3.85 14.40
N VAL A 311 8.21 -3.47 15.60
CA VAL A 311 9.32 -4.04 16.38
C VAL A 311 8.92 -4.29 17.83
N ALA A 312 9.60 -5.25 18.46
CA ALA A 312 9.59 -5.48 19.91
C ALA A 312 11.01 -5.87 20.33
N ARG A 313 11.50 -5.31 21.44
CA ARG A 313 12.84 -5.60 21.96
C ARG A 313 12.78 -6.33 23.29
N CYS A 314 13.63 -7.33 23.45
CA CYS A 314 14.00 -7.93 24.71
C CYS A 314 15.45 -7.54 25.03
N ARG A 315 15.64 -6.75 26.07
CA ARG A 315 16.96 -6.32 26.55
C ARG A 315 17.39 -7.14 27.75
N ARG A 316 18.58 -7.68 27.71
CA ARG A 316 19.18 -8.42 28.82
C ARG A 316 19.90 -7.47 29.75
N HIS A 317 19.52 -7.50 31.02
CA HIS A 317 20.20 -6.85 32.15
C HIS A 317 20.93 -7.89 32.99
N PRO A 318 21.86 -7.49 33.87
CA PRO A 318 22.56 -8.42 34.77
C PRO A 318 21.62 -9.24 35.70
N ASP A 319 20.43 -8.70 35.98
CA ASP A 319 19.48 -9.21 36.95
C ASP A 319 18.11 -9.58 36.34
N GLY A 320 17.94 -9.51 35.01
CA GLY A 320 16.69 -9.89 34.35
C GLY A 320 16.62 -9.52 32.89
N CYS A 321 15.48 -9.82 32.25
CA CYS A 321 15.19 -9.45 30.87
C CYS A 321 14.02 -8.46 30.84
N GLU A 322 14.22 -7.34 30.17
CA GLU A 322 13.22 -6.29 29.99
C GLU A 322 12.64 -6.31 28.58
N VAL A 323 11.32 -6.26 28.46
CA VAL A 323 10.63 -6.02 27.18
C VAL A 323 10.31 -4.55 27.08
N ASP A 324 10.87 -3.89 26.07
CA ASP A 324 10.61 -2.49 25.77
C ASP A 324 10.60 -2.24 24.24
N GLY A 325 10.47 -0.98 23.81
CA GLY A 325 10.53 -0.63 22.40
C GLY A 325 9.48 -1.34 21.53
N VAL A 326 8.37 -1.80 22.12
CA VAL A 326 7.26 -2.36 21.35
C VAL A 326 6.55 -1.23 20.62
N PHE A 327 6.83 -1.10 19.34
CA PHE A 327 6.33 0.03 18.58
C PHE A 327 5.90 -0.36 17.17
N THR A 328 4.76 0.20 16.77
CA THR A 328 4.23 0.16 15.41
C THR A 328 3.92 1.59 15.00
N PRO A 329 4.59 2.16 13.98
CA PRO A 329 4.28 3.48 13.45
C PRO A 329 2.79 3.64 13.16
N VAL A 330 2.25 4.83 13.37
CA VAL A 330 0.81 5.12 13.27
C VAL A 330 0.21 4.59 11.96
N ARG A 331 0.92 4.79 10.85
CA ARG A 331 0.55 4.35 9.50
C ARG A 331 0.37 2.83 9.34
N PHE A 332 0.94 2.03 10.24
CA PHE A 332 0.85 0.56 10.20
C PHE A 332 -0.03 -0.04 11.29
N ARG A 333 -0.62 0.77 12.17
CA ARG A 333 -1.49 0.31 13.26
C ARG A 333 -2.78 -0.33 12.77
N GLY A 334 -3.46 -1.07 13.64
CA GLY A 334 -4.74 -1.74 13.34
C GLY A 334 -4.63 -3.05 12.55
N LYS A 335 -3.44 -3.42 12.05
CA LYS A 335 -3.19 -4.62 11.23
C LYS A 335 -2.66 -5.83 12.02
N GLY A 336 -2.56 -5.72 13.34
CA GLY A 336 -2.08 -6.80 14.22
C GLY A 336 -0.56 -6.99 14.25
N TYR A 337 0.23 -6.09 13.68
CA TYR A 337 1.70 -6.24 13.61
C TYR A 337 2.38 -6.25 14.99
N ALA A 338 1.94 -5.40 15.93
CA ALA A 338 2.46 -5.44 17.31
C ALA A 338 2.24 -6.81 17.97
N ARG A 339 1.10 -7.48 17.67
CA ARG A 339 0.84 -8.84 18.17
C ARG A 339 1.85 -9.83 17.62
N ARG A 340 2.14 -9.79 16.32
CA ARG A 340 3.13 -10.67 15.67
C ARG A 340 4.54 -10.47 16.23
N ALA A 341 4.96 -9.22 16.45
CA ALA A 341 6.26 -8.92 17.06
C ALA A 341 6.34 -9.49 18.49
N MET A 342 5.28 -9.31 19.28
CA MET A 342 5.20 -9.85 20.65
C MET A 342 5.11 -11.38 20.68
N ASP A 343 4.37 -12.02 19.76
CA ASP A 343 4.30 -13.48 19.65
C ASP A 343 5.72 -14.06 19.44
N ALA A 344 6.48 -13.52 18.49
CA ALA A 344 7.84 -13.95 18.21
C ALA A 344 8.80 -13.71 19.40
N LEU A 345 8.72 -12.55 20.04
CA LEU A 345 9.53 -12.23 21.21
C LEU A 345 9.25 -13.21 22.37
N VAL A 346 7.99 -13.41 22.69
CA VAL A 346 7.57 -14.26 23.81
C VAL A 346 7.92 -15.73 23.55
N GLU A 347 7.80 -16.21 22.30
CA GLU A 347 8.23 -17.54 21.90
C GLU A 347 9.75 -17.71 22.05
N ALA A 348 10.54 -16.78 21.53
CA ALA A 348 11.99 -16.84 21.57
C ALA A 348 12.59 -16.65 22.98
N CYS A 349 11.87 -15.97 23.89
CA CYS A 349 12.26 -15.72 25.27
C CYS A 349 11.40 -16.51 26.29
N GLN A 350 10.81 -17.64 25.89
CA GLN A 350 9.89 -18.43 26.73
C GLN A 350 10.50 -18.96 28.02
N HIS A 351 11.82 -19.15 28.04
CA HIS A 351 12.56 -19.67 29.19
C HIS A 351 13.05 -18.58 30.15
N ASP A 352 12.88 -17.32 29.80
CA ASP A 352 13.28 -16.18 30.61
C ASP A 352 12.08 -15.60 31.38
N THR A 353 12.36 -15.09 32.58
CA THR A 353 11.40 -14.19 33.24
C THR A 353 11.53 -12.82 32.63
N LEU A 354 10.42 -12.31 32.10
CA LEU A 354 10.36 -11.03 31.41
C LEU A 354 9.69 -9.98 32.28
N TYR A 355 10.25 -8.79 32.31
CA TYR A 355 9.72 -7.61 32.98
C TYR A 355 9.43 -6.52 31.96
N MET A 356 8.52 -5.60 32.25
CA MET A 356 8.22 -4.46 31.42
C MET A 356 7.54 -3.33 32.18
N HIS A 357 7.56 -2.14 31.58
CA HIS A 357 6.82 -0.96 32.00
C HIS A 357 5.72 -0.65 30.99
N SER A 358 4.50 -1.07 31.26
CA SER A 358 3.37 -0.85 30.37
C SER A 358 2.64 0.45 30.69
N VAL A 359 2.23 1.21 29.70
CA VAL A 359 1.20 2.24 29.88
C VAL A 359 -0.14 1.57 30.22
N ARG A 360 -0.94 2.16 31.11
CA ARG A 360 -2.15 1.52 31.67
C ARG A 360 -3.15 1.04 30.63
N ASN A 361 -3.31 1.75 29.55
CA ASN A 361 -4.23 1.37 28.46
C ASN A 361 -3.80 0.15 27.65
N LEU A 362 -2.56 -0.36 27.86
CA LEU A 362 -2.05 -1.56 27.21
C LEU A 362 -1.86 -2.75 28.19
N VAL A 363 -2.22 -2.61 29.44
CA VAL A 363 -2.10 -3.70 30.45
C VAL A 363 -2.84 -4.95 30.00
N ASP A 364 -4.08 -4.82 29.51
CA ASP A 364 -4.88 -5.96 29.01
C ASP A 364 -4.27 -6.60 27.77
N PHE A 365 -3.64 -5.79 26.91
CA PHE A 365 -2.91 -6.31 25.76
C PHE A 365 -1.77 -7.23 26.19
N TYR A 366 -0.95 -6.82 27.16
CA TYR A 366 0.18 -7.61 27.66
C TYR A 366 -0.26 -8.75 28.59
N ALA A 367 -1.37 -8.60 29.30
CA ALA A 367 -1.96 -9.70 30.06
C ALA A 367 -2.30 -10.92 29.17
N GLY A 368 -2.70 -10.68 27.93
CA GLY A 368 -2.89 -11.72 26.93
C GLY A 368 -1.62 -12.53 26.58
N TYR A 369 -0.44 -12.05 26.96
CA TYR A 369 0.85 -12.73 26.84
C TYR A 369 1.38 -13.32 28.15
N GLY A 370 0.56 -13.32 29.20
CA GLY A 370 0.93 -13.86 30.53
C GLY A 370 1.69 -12.88 31.42
N PHE A 371 1.73 -11.61 31.05
CA PHE A 371 2.24 -10.59 31.94
C PHE A 371 1.20 -10.26 33.02
N ILE A 372 1.62 -10.21 34.24
CA ILE A 372 0.82 -9.81 35.41
C ILE A 372 1.36 -8.51 35.99
N SER A 373 0.50 -7.64 36.47
CA SER A 373 0.89 -6.45 37.20
C SER A 373 1.59 -6.82 38.50
N ILE A 374 2.69 -6.15 38.78
CA ILE A 374 3.47 -6.31 40.03
C ILE A 374 3.73 -4.93 40.64
N PRO A 375 4.02 -4.88 41.98
CA PRO A 375 4.51 -3.65 42.58
C PRO A 375 5.93 -3.33 42.11
N GLU A 376 6.30 -2.06 42.12
CA GLU A 376 7.65 -1.61 41.72
C GLU A 376 8.76 -2.30 42.55
N SER A 377 8.50 -2.61 43.81
CA SER A 377 9.45 -3.31 44.71
C SER A 377 9.91 -4.67 44.16
N ASP A 378 9.10 -5.31 43.33
CA ASP A 378 9.36 -6.64 42.79
C ASP A 378 10.16 -6.62 41.48
N LEU A 379 10.48 -5.42 40.96
CA LEU A 379 11.36 -5.26 39.83
C LEU A 379 12.82 -5.51 40.22
N PRO A 380 13.61 -6.18 39.34
CA PRO A 380 15.06 -6.23 39.49
C PRO A 380 15.67 -4.83 39.59
N PRO A 381 16.76 -4.62 40.34
CA PRO A 381 17.32 -3.29 40.60
C PRO A 381 17.65 -2.48 39.33
N THR A 382 18.24 -3.12 38.30
CA THR A 382 18.58 -2.41 37.04
C THR A 382 17.34 -2.01 36.28
N ILE A 383 16.32 -2.85 36.24
CA ILE A 383 15.03 -2.58 35.54
C ILE A 383 14.23 -1.53 36.35
N ARG A 384 14.29 -1.56 37.67
CA ARG A 384 13.66 -0.55 38.54
C ARG A 384 14.26 0.84 38.32
N ALA A 385 15.57 0.93 38.13
CA ALA A 385 16.22 2.21 37.84
C ALA A 385 15.68 2.83 36.55
N ARG A 386 15.37 2.02 35.54
CA ARG A 386 14.74 2.46 34.27
C ARG A 386 13.27 2.86 34.44
N TYR A 387 12.58 2.27 35.40
CA TYR A 387 11.20 2.69 35.71
C TYR A 387 11.13 4.14 36.19
N ALA A 388 12.08 4.56 37.04
CA ALA A 388 12.18 5.96 37.49
C ALA A 388 12.41 6.93 36.30
N PHE A 389 13.23 6.53 35.30
CA PHE A 389 13.43 7.28 34.08
C PHE A 389 12.15 7.33 33.23
N ALA A 390 11.47 6.21 33.03
CA ALA A 390 10.22 6.14 32.26
C ALA A 390 9.10 7.01 32.87
N LEU A 391 9.02 7.13 34.20
CA LEU A 391 8.09 8.03 34.88
C LEU A 391 8.42 9.51 34.63
N GLY A 392 9.70 9.88 34.52
CA GLY A 392 10.16 11.25 34.33
C GLY A 392 9.95 11.74 32.88
N GLU A 393 10.15 10.88 31.87
CA GLU A 393 10.00 11.24 30.45
C GLU A 393 8.58 11.09 29.92
N MET A 394 7.76 10.26 30.57
CA MET A 394 6.36 10.03 30.19
C MET A 394 5.41 10.86 31.07
N GLU A 395 5.63 12.17 31.18
CA GLU A 395 4.79 13.07 31.97
C GLU A 395 3.29 12.83 31.72
N GLY A 396 2.56 12.35 32.74
CA GLY A 396 1.15 11.96 32.64
C GLY A 396 0.87 10.53 32.22
N ALA A 397 1.84 9.73 31.80
CA ALA A 397 1.64 8.33 31.55
C ALA A 397 1.60 7.51 32.83
N ASN A 398 0.43 6.99 33.17
CA ASN A 398 0.24 6.02 34.22
C ASN A 398 0.92 4.70 33.80
N VAL A 399 2.16 4.50 34.23
CA VAL A 399 2.98 3.31 33.90
C VAL A 399 2.75 2.23 34.96
N GLN A 400 2.56 1.00 34.53
CA GLN A 400 2.35 -0.18 35.37
C GLN A 400 3.49 -1.17 35.16
N PRO A 401 4.30 -1.50 36.20
CA PRO A 401 5.25 -2.59 36.14
C PRO A 401 4.54 -3.93 35.96
N MET A 402 5.06 -4.76 35.06
CA MET A 402 4.51 -6.08 34.80
C MET A 402 5.62 -7.13 34.70
N ARG A 403 5.28 -8.40 35.03
CA ARG A 403 6.17 -9.55 34.97
C ARG A 403 5.49 -10.73 34.31
N ARG A 404 6.20 -11.44 33.44
CA ARG A 404 5.84 -12.73 32.90
C ARG A 404 6.81 -13.79 33.40
N ALA A 405 6.30 -14.84 34.03
CA ALA A 405 7.12 -15.95 34.47
C ALA A 405 7.65 -16.78 33.29
N ALA A 406 8.85 -17.35 33.47
CA ALA A 406 9.40 -18.35 32.55
C ALA A 406 8.45 -19.55 32.41
N GLY A 407 8.39 -20.15 31.22
CA GLY A 407 7.58 -21.34 30.97
C GLY A 407 6.06 -21.11 30.89
N TRP A 408 5.61 -19.86 30.84
CA TRP A 408 4.19 -19.56 30.61
C TRP A 408 3.83 -19.81 29.15
N PHE A 409 2.81 -20.62 28.93
CA PHE A 409 2.27 -20.89 27.58
C PHE A 409 0.83 -20.41 27.48
N ARG A 410 0.51 -19.81 26.35
CA ARG A 410 -0.87 -19.48 26.01
C ARG A 410 -1.62 -20.79 25.76
N ARG A 411 -2.66 -21.07 26.56
CA ARG A 411 -3.53 -22.23 26.40
C ARG A 411 -4.51 -22.03 25.24
#